data_9e03366baef4a3e1b1d1c0238b5128e2
#
_entry.id   9e03366baef4a3e1b1d1c0238b5128e2
#
_cell.length_a   1.000
_cell.length_b   1.000
_cell.length_c   1.000
_cell.angle_alpha   90.00
_cell.angle_beta   90.00
_cell.angle_gamma   90.00
#
_symmetry.space_group_name_H-M   'P 1'
#
loop_
_entity.id
_entity.type
_entity.pdbx_description
1 polymer ?
#
loop_
_entity_poly.entity_id
_entity_poly.type
_entity_poly.pdbx_seq_one_letter_code
_entity_poly.pdbx_strand_id
1 'polypeptide(L)'
;MNQNCMITREAALEFGLSFQNTYTERPFRDQNWQVVRARENKKIFLWIYERNGYVNLNVKADPEWRDFWRSAYESVQAGYHQNKEHWNTIILNGTVPDKDIKRMISESLSLI
;
A
#
# COMPACT_ATOMS: atom_id res chain seq x y z
N MET A 1 -9.24 -20.46 10.24
CA MET A 1 -9.18 -19.91 9.96
C MET A 1 -8.91 -19.20 9.08
N ASN A 2 -9.11 -18.79 8.62
CA ASN A 2 -8.82 -18.17 7.67
C ASN A 2 -8.50 -16.87 7.66
N GLN A 3 -7.63 -16.48 7.31
CA GLN A 3 -7.29 -15.31 7.41
C GLN A 3 -7.57 -14.53 6.31
N ASN A 4 -8.36 -13.63 6.34
CA ASN A 4 -8.80 -12.80 5.25
C ASN A 4 -8.21 -11.41 5.34
N CYS A 5 -7.16 -11.25 6.11
CA CYS A 5 -6.53 -9.94 6.28
C CYS A 5 -5.03 -10.05 6.10
N MET A 6 -4.50 -9.26 5.18
CA MET A 6 -3.06 -9.14 4.98
C MET A 6 -2.48 -8.36 6.16
N ILE A 7 -1.47 -8.89 6.81
CA ILE A 7 -0.86 -8.20 7.95
C ILE A 7 0.66 -8.20 7.92
N THR A 8 1.29 -8.86 6.95
CA THR A 8 2.76 -8.97 6.92
C THR A 8 3.34 -8.23 5.74
N ARG A 9 4.60 -7.84 5.89
CA ARG A 9 5.37 -7.23 4.82
C ARG A 9 5.47 -8.18 3.64
N GLU A 10 5.71 -9.46 3.93
CA GLU A 10 5.87 -10.46 2.87
C GLU A 10 4.60 -10.63 2.03
N ALA A 11 3.44 -10.62 2.68
CA ALA A 11 2.18 -10.76 1.94
C ALA A 11 1.93 -9.55 1.04
N ALA A 12 2.19 -8.35 1.54
CA ALA A 12 2.02 -7.14 0.77
C ALA A 12 2.98 -7.10 -0.42
N LEU A 13 4.23 -7.48 -0.17
CA LEU A 13 5.26 -7.48 -1.22
C LEU A 13 4.91 -8.51 -2.29
N GLU A 14 4.51 -9.70 -1.87
CA GLU A 14 4.15 -10.75 -2.81
C GLU A 14 3.01 -10.31 -3.72
N PHE A 15 2.00 -9.67 -3.15
CA PHE A 15 0.90 -9.19 -3.96
C PHE A 15 1.33 -8.10 -4.93
N GLY A 16 2.14 -7.13 -4.46
CA GLY A 16 2.63 -6.07 -5.33
C GLY A 16 3.45 -6.60 -6.49
N LEU A 17 4.25 -7.63 -6.23
CA LEU A 17 5.10 -8.23 -7.26
C LEU A 17 4.35 -9.22 -8.15
N SER A 18 3.09 -9.54 -7.83
CA SER A 18 2.29 -10.45 -8.66
C SER A 18 1.85 -9.79 -9.96
N PHE A 19 1.88 -8.46 -10.05
CA PHE A 19 1.57 -7.76 -11.29
C PHE A 19 2.76 -7.85 -12.25
N GLN A 20 2.47 -7.96 -13.54
CA GLN A 20 3.52 -8.03 -14.54
C GLN A 20 4.33 -6.75 -14.57
N ASN A 21 5.61 -6.86 -14.86
CA ASN A 21 6.49 -5.72 -15.06
C ASN A 21 6.59 -4.81 -13.85
N THR A 22 6.69 -5.43 -12.69
CA THR A 22 6.92 -4.69 -11.44
C THR A 22 8.19 -5.22 -10.77
N TYR A 23 8.77 -4.41 -9.89
CA TYR A 23 9.96 -4.82 -9.16
C TYR A 23 10.04 -4.06 -7.84
N THR A 24 10.80 -4.60 -6.90
CA THR A 24 10.94 -4.01 -5.57
C THR A 24 12.36 -3.50 -5.37
N GLU A 25 12.49 -2.49 -4.51
CA GLU A 25 13.79 -2.03 -4.06
C GLU A 25 13.64 -1.33 -2.71
N ARG A 26 14.75 -1.13 -2.04
CA ARG A 26 14.82 -0.34 -0.82
C ARG A 26 15.64 0.90 -1.15
N PRO A 27 14.98 2.02 -1.49
CA PRO A 27 15.68 3.18 -2.08
C PRO A 27 16.49 4.00 -1.08
N PHE A 28 16.29 3.76 0.22
CA PHE A 28 16.95 4.55 1.25
C PHE A 28 17.92 3.71 2.04
N ARG A 29 18.82 4.41 2.76
CA ARG A 29 19.69 3.74 3.69
C ARG A 29 18.91 3.02 4.78
N ASP A 30 17.79 3.62 5.20
CA ASP A 30 16.87 2.99 6.14
C ASP A 30 16.13 1.86 5.44
N GLN A 31 16.45 0.62 5.79
CA GLN A 31 15.90 -0.57 5.18
C GLN A 31 14.43 -0.81 5.51
N ASN A 32 13.88 -0.02 6.42
CA ASN A 32 12.46 -0.10 6.74
C ASN A 32 11.59 0.25 5.53
N TRP A 33 12.06 1.19 4.70
CA TRP A 33 11.27 1.68 3.57
C TRP A 33 11.53 0.83 2.34
N GLN A 34 10.49 0.14 1.88
CA GLN A 34 10.56 -0.71 0.70
C GLN A 34 9.49 -0.26 -0.28
N VAL A 35 9.78 -0.30 -1.59
CA VAL A 35 8.84 0.14 -2.60
C VAL A 35 8.65 -0.92 -3.66
N VAL A 36 7.50 -0.88 -4.33
CA VAL A 36 7.26 -1.64 -5.55
C VAL A 36 6.98 -0.62 -6.65
N ARG A 37 7.69 -0.78 -7.75
CA ARG A 37 7.63 0.14 -8.89
C ARG A 37 7.17 -0.58 -10.14
N ALA A 38 6.53 0.19 -11.03
CA ALA A 38 6.28 -0.29 -12.38
C ALA A 38 7.56 -0.13 -13.20
N ARG A 39 7.95 -1.17 -13.97
CA ARG A 39 9.18 -1.09 -14.77
C ARG A 39 9.09 -0.07 -15.87
N GLU A 40 7.90 0.09 -16.42
CA GLU A 40 7.70 0.95 -17.57
C GLU A 40 8.13 2.39 -17.30
N ASN A 41 7.78 2.93 -16.16
CA ASN A 41 8.04 4.32 -15.84
C ASN A 41 8.79 4.52 -14.53
N LYS A 42 9.12 3.44 -13.84
CA LYS A 42 9.83 3.45 -12.55
C LYS A 42 9.08 4.17 -11.43
N LYS A 43 7.79 4.42 -11.63
CA LYS A 43 6.98 5.07 -10.60
C LYS A 43 6.58 4.09 -9.53
N ILE A 44 6.48 4.60 -8.29
CA ILE A 44 6.14 3.81 -7.13
C ILE A 44 4.63 3.76 -6.99
N PHE A 45 4.07 2.55 -6.82
CA PHE A 45 2.64 2.42 -6.53
C PHE A 45 2.39 1.79 -5.17
N LEU A 46 3.44 1.33 -4.48
CA LEU A 46 3.28 0.70 -3.18
C LEU A 46 4.51 0.97 -2.33
N TRP A 47 4.29 1.57 -1.15
CA TRP A 47 5.32 1.72 -0.12
C TRP A 47 4.98 0.76 1.00
N ILE A 48 5.99 0.07 1.54
CA ILE A 48 5.84 -0.88 2.64
C ILE A 48 6.83 -0.50 3.72
N TYR A 49 6.35 -0.29 4.94
CA TYR A 49 7.21 0.09 6.05
C TYR A 49 6.53 -0.27 7.37
N GLU A 50 7.30 -0.34 8.44
CA GLU A 50 6.75 -0.59 9.77
C GLU A 50 6.72 0.71 10.54
N ARG A 51 5.66 0.90 11.30
CA ARG A 51 5.48 2.08 12.11
C ARG A 51 4.51 1.75 13.23
N ASN A 52 4.88 2.08 14.46
CA ASN A 52 4.03 1.87 15.64
C ASN A 52 3.61 0.41 15.82
N GLY A 53 4.49 -0.52 15.49
CA GLY A 53 4.24 -1.93 15.70
C GLY A 53 3.46 -2.62 14.60
N TYR A 54 3.10 -1.91 13.54
CA TYR A 54 2.34 -2.49 12.42
C TYR A 54 3.04 -2.25 11.11
N VAL A 55 2.83 -3.17 10.18
CA VAL A 55 3.21 -2.92 8.79
C VAL A 55 2.19 -1.93 8.23
N ASN A 56 2.68 -0.93 7.54
CA ASN A 56 1.85 0.11 6.91
C ASN A 56 2.14 0.10 5.41
N LEU A 57 1.13 0.42 4.63
CA LEU A 57 1.27 0.56 3.19
C LEU A 57 0.85 1.97 2.79
N ASN A 58 1.58 2.58 1.85
CA ASN A 58 1.09 3.80 1.22
C ASN A 58 0.73 3.44 -0.22
N VAL A 59 -0.46 3.83 -0.63
CA VAL A 59 -0.98 3.59 -1.97
C VAL A 59 -1.59 4.86 -2.51
N LYS A 60 -1.48 5.05 -3.82
CA LYS A 60 -2.05 6.21 -4.48
C LYS A 60 -3.55 5.99 -4.69
N ALA A 61 -4.32 7.06 -4.59
CA ALA A 61 -5.78 6.98 -4.78
C ALA A 61 -6.26 8.27 -5.41
N ASP A 62 -7.24 8.17 -6.31
CA ASP A 62 -7.88 9.38 -6.81
C ASP A 62 -8.78 9.95 -5.71
N PRO A 63 -9.18 11.22 -5.81
CA PRO A 63 -9.87 11.88 -4.69
C PRO A 63 -11.14 11.19 -4.23
N GLU A 64 -11.91 10.63 -5.17
CA GLU A 64 -13.17 9.98 -4.82
C GLU A 64 -12.94 8.72 -4.01
N TRP A 65 -12.06 7.84 -4.50
CA TRP A 65 -11.76 6.60 -3.82
C TRP A 65 -10.93 6.82 -2.57
N ARG A 66 -10.06 7.85 -2.58
CA ARG A 66 -9.28 8.23 -1.41
C ARG A 66 -10.21 8.45 -0.22
N ASP A 67 -11.24 9.27 -0.41
CA ASP A 67 -12.16 9.62 0.67
C ASP A 67 -13.07 8.45 1.03
N PHE A 68 -13.47 7.67 0.03
CA PHE A 68 -14.28 6.48 0.28
C PHE A 68 -13.55 5.52 1.24
N TRP A 69 -12.28 5.22 0.94
CA TRP A 69 -11.52 4.27 1.75
C TRP A 69 -11.25 4.81 3.15
N ARG A 70 -10.97 6.11 3.27
CA ARG A 70 -10.77 6.73 4.59
C ARG A 70 -12.05 6.68 5.43
N SER A 71 -13.19 6.80 4.79
CA SER A 71 -14.49 6.73 5.49
C SER A 71 -14.85 5.30 5.85
N ALA A 72 -14.49 4.35 5.00
CA ALA A 72 -14.86 2.95 5.20
C ALA A 72 -14.10 2.29 6.33
N TYR A 73 -12.83 2.67 6.53
CA TYR A 73 -11.97 2.01 7.50
C TYR A 73 -11.16 3.02 8.30
N GLU A 74 -11.21 2.89 9.61
CA GLU A 74 -10.41 3.72 10.50
C GLU A 74 -8.91 3.53 10.24
N SER A 75 -8.53 2.33 9.82
CA SER A 75 -7.13 2.01 9.54
C SER A 75 -6.63 2.53 8.20
N VAL A 76 -7.50 3.19 7.42
CA VAL A 76 -7.07 3.87 6.20
C VAL A 76 -7.07 5.37 6.47
N GLN A 77 -5.90 5.97 6.37
CA GLN A 77 -5.68 7.35 6.79
C GLN A 77 -4.96 8.14 5.72
N ALA A 78 -4.80 9.44 5.94
CA ALA A 78 -4.03 10.29 5.03
C ALA A 78 -2.59 9.79 4.94
N GLY A 79 -2.01 9.88 3.75
CA GLY A 79 -0.69 9.30 3.48
C GLY A 79 0.42 9.82 4.37
N TYR A 80 1.08 8.93 5.09
CA TYR A 80 2.17 9.24 5.98
C TYR A 80 3.42 9.51 5.14
N HIS A 81 4.02 10.68 5.32
CA HIS A 81 5.20 11.12 4.57
C HIS A 81 4.97 11.19 3.05
N GLN A 82 3.71 11.29 2.63
CA GLN A 82 3.36 11.44 1.22
C GLN A 82 2.38 12.60 1.05
N ASN A 83 2.14 13.00 -0.18
CA ASN A 83 1.13 14.00 -0.47
C ASN A 83 -0.25 13.44 -0.11
N LYS A 84 -0.92 14.08 0.83
CA LYS A 84 -2.15 13.57 1.41
C LYS A 84 -3.36 13.70 0.49
N GLU A 85 -3.21 14.47 -0.58
CA GLU A 85 -4.28 14.57 -1.58
C GLU A 85 -4.28 13.38 -2.53
N HIS A 86 -3.14 12.70 -2.65
CA HIS A 86 -2.99 11.63 -3.62
C HIS A 86 -2.65 10.27 -3.00
N TRP A 87 -2.37 10.22 -1.70
CA TRP A 87 -1.92 8.99 -1.07
C TRP A 87 -2.68 8.67 0.19
N ASN A 88 -3.01 7.40 0.37
CA ASN A 88 -3.56 6.86 1.62
C ASN A 88 -2.55 5.92 2.27
N THR A 89 -2.62 5.85 3.60
CA THR A 89 -1.87 4.88 4.37
C THR A 89 -2.85 3.82 4.87
N ILE A 90 -2.52 2.56 4.68
CA ILE A 90 -3.29 1.43 5.21
C ILE A 90 -2.49 0.82 6.35
N ILE A 91 -3.04 0.82 7.55
CA ILE A 91 -2.40 0.19 8.70
C ILE A 91 -2.84 -1.26 8.72
N LEU A 92 -1.88 -2.18 8.61
CA LEU A 92 -2.20 -3.61 8.52
C LEU A 92 -2.37 -4.17 9.94
N ASN A 93 -3.46 -3.79 10.59
CA ASN A 93 -3.77 -4.24 11.95
C ASN A 93 -4.87 -5.29 11.99
N GLY A 94 -5.21 -5.87 10.84
CA GLY A 94 -6.20 -6.93 10.77
C GLY A 94 -7.64 -6.46 10.62
N THR A 95 -7.88 -5.15 10.50
CA THR A 95 -9.25 -4.63 10.43
C THR A 95 -9.74 -4.37 9.01
N VAL A 96 -8.83 -4.35 8.03
CA VAL A 96 -9.22 -4.15 6.63
C VAL A 96 -9.15 -5.49 5.92
N PRO A 97 -10.24 -5.94 5.29
CA PRO A 97 -10.23 -7.23 4.60
C PRO A 97 -9.19 -7.29 3.49
N ASP A 98 -8.64 -8.47 3.29
CA ASP A 98 -7.61 -8.72 2.29
C ASP A 98 -8.04 -8.24 0.91
N LYS A 99 -9.28 -8.52 0.52
CA LYS A 99 -9.78 -8.15 -0.80
C LYS A 99 -9.75 -6.64 -1.02
N ASP A 100 -10.00 -5.87 0.03
CA ASP A 100 -10.01 -4.42 -0.09
C ASP A 100 -8.61 -3.84 -0.10
N ILE A 101 -7.68 -4.44 0.67
CA ILE A 101 -6.28 -4.06 0.60
C ILE A 101 -5.75 -4.29 -0.81
N LYS A 102 -6.04 -5.48 -1.38
CA LYS A 102 -5.59 -5.82 -2.73
C LYS A 102 -6.19 -4.89 -3.77
N ARG A 103 -7.45 -4.51 -3.57
CA ARG A 103 -8.10 -3.56 -4.47
C ARG A 103 -7.42 -2.20 -4.43
N MET A 104 -7.08 -1.71 -3.23
CA MET A 104 -6.41 -0.43 -3.10
C MET A 104 -5.02 -0.44 -3.74
N ILE A 105 -4.29 -1.55 -3.61
CA ILE A 105 -2.99 -1.68 -4.25
C ILE A 105 -3.15 -1.68 -5.78
N SER A 106 -4.13 -2.44 -6.28
CA SER A 106 -4.40 -2.53 -7.71
C SER A 106 -4.80 -1.16 -8.29
N GLU A 107 -5.65 -0.44 -7.57
CA GLU A 107 -6.05 0.91 -7.99
C GLU A 107 -4.85 1.84 -8.06
N SER A 108 -3.94 1.71 -7.09
CA SER A 108 -2.74 2.53 -7.06
C SER A 108 -1.89 2.32 -8.32
N LEU A 109 -1.71 1.06 -8.72
CA LEU A 109 -0.94 0.75 -9.91
C LEU A 109 -1.59 1.38 -11.15
N SER A 110 -2.90 1.42 -11.20
CA SER A 110 -3.61 1.99 -12.36
C SER A 110 -3.44 3.51 -12.47
N LEU A 111 -2.97 4.15 -11.41
CA LEU A 111 -2.86 5.61 -11.36
C LEU A 111 -1.46 6.14 -11.64
N ILE A 112 -0.51 5.26 -11.89
CA ILE A 112 0.87 5.72 -12.11
C ILE A 112 1.33 5.56 -13.56
#